data_664c76c9b8c3aac1d24c0ab1b8e6ddb4
#
_entry.id   664c76c9b8c3aac1d24c0ab1b8e6ddb4
#
_cell.length_a   1.000
_cell.length_b   1.000
_cell.length_c   1.000
_cell.angle_alpha   90.00
_cell.angle_beta   90.00
_cell.angle_gamma   90.00
#
_symmetry.space_group_name_H-M   'P 1'
#
loop_
_entity.id
_entity.type
_entity.pdbx_description
1 polymer ?
#
loop_
_entity_poly.entity_id
_entity_poly.type
_entity_poly.pdbx_seq_one_letter_code
_entity_poly.pdbx_strand_id
1 'polypeptide(L)'
;MKRTILLLLAILLWGGTSLLHAQAEAPFLPSAADARCKQWVDSVFSGLNLQEKVGQLIVTTFPAKADKQKKKQIRDLVKKYKIGGLLFAEGTPEEQAILTNIAQKNSKVPVMITFDGEWGLSMRLEGTPYFPKNAALGCIEDNQLIYEYGREVAREFRELGVHVNFAPDADVNTNPLNPVIHVRSFGEDPKKVAEKVLAYSRGLESGGVLSVSKHFPGHGDTDVDSHKGLPVLYYNRERLDSVELYPFREMVRAGLGGVMVGHLQVPALEPDAKTASSLSRNVVTGLLKDEMGFQGLVFTDALDMKGVSSVPQLTTKALLAGNDMVLVQYNTANAVQEVLSAVKEGVLSEKEVEAKCRKILTYKYLLGLRQPRPQLQVSGMSYRIHTDEAKALVTRLRQASITVLGNHFGILPLTPVGGAPIALLSIGEGKDSVFVDEMKKLSPVPMECFRLTREM
;
A
#
# COMPACT_ATOMS: atom_id res chain seq x y z
N MET A 1 -38.71 -29.04 31.97
CA MET A 1 -37.44 -28.50 32.45
C MET A 1 -36.19 -28.99 31.68
N LYS A 2 -36.01 -30.26 31.32
CA LYS A 2 -34.81 -30.76 30.62
C LYS A 2 -34.68 -30.29 29.16
N ARG A 3 -35.76 -29.99 28.40
CA ARG A 3 -35.69 -29.48 27.00
C ARG A 3 -35.34 -28.01 26.88
N THR A 4 -35.67 -27.19 27.88
CA THR A 4 -35.37 -25.74 27.90
C THR A 4 -33.91 -25.48 28.23
N ILE A 5 -33.26 -26.33 28.99
CA ILE A 5 -31.84 -26.25 29.34
C ILE A 5 -30.95 -26.61 28.15
N LEU A 6 -31.37 -27.56 27.29
CA LEU A 6 -30.62 -27.91 26.07
C LEU A 6 -30.65 -26.79 25.02
N LEU A 7 -31.73 -26.04 24.90
CA LEU A 7 -31.82 -24.91 23.98
C LEU A 7 -30.95 -23.72 24.42
N LEU A 8 -30.87 -23.45 25.70
CA LEU A 8 -30.00 -22.40 26.25
C LEU A 8 -28.50 -22.74 26.13
N LEU A 9 -28.12 -24.00 26.26
CA LEU A 9 -26.75 -24.46 26.01
C LEU A 9 -26.36 -24.42 24.52
N ALA A 10 -27.30 -24.68 23.62
CA ALA A 10 -27.04 -24.57 22.17
C ALA A 10 -26.88 -23.11 21.72
N ILE A 11 -27.62 -22.16 22.31
CA ILE A 11 -27.48 -20.72 22.01
C ILE A 11 -26.16 -20.15 22.58
N LEU A 12 -25.70 -20.66 23.74
CA LEU A 12 -24.41 -20.28 24.31
C LEU A 12 -23.20 -20.84 23.52
N LEU A 13 -23.35 -22.00 22.88
CA LEU A 13 -22.31 -22.58 22.02
C LEU A 13 -22.25 -21.93 20.62
N TRP A 14 -23.36 -21.39 20.11
CA TRP A 14 -23.38 -20.69 18.81
C TRP A 14 -22.98 -19.22 18.91
N GLY A 15 -23.22 -18.59 20.05
CA GLY A 15 -22.73 -17.21 20.33
C GLY A 15 -21.23 -17.13 20.65
N GLY A 16 -20.62 -18.25 21.09
CA GLY A 16 -19.19 -18.29 21.44
C GLY A 16 -18.24 -18.44 20.26
N THR A 17 -18.70 -18.97 19.11
CA THR A 17 -17.86 -19.17 17.93
C THR A 17 -17.67 -17.91 17.09
N SER A 18 -18.57 -16.93 17.19
CA SER A 18 -18.46 -15.66 16.45
C SER A 18 -17.48 -14.67 17.11
N LEU A 19 -17.21 -14.81 18.41
CA LEU A 19 -16.26 -13.95 19.13
C LEU A 19 -14.81 -14.47 19.10
N LEU A 20 -14.61 -15.76 18.81
CA LEU A 20 -13.27 -16.36 18.70
C LEU A 20 -12.61 -16.16 17.32
N HIS A 21 -13.35 -15.76 16.30
CA HIS A 21 -12.78 -15.46 14.97
C HIS A 21 -12.26 -14.02 14.82
N ALA A 22 -12.54 -13.12 15.77
CA ALA A 22 -12.15 -11.71 15.67
C ALA A 22 -10.74 -11.39 16.23
N GLN A 23 -10.07 -12.35 16.89
CA GLN A 23 -8.78 -12.09 17.56
C GLN A 23 -7.55 -12.74 16.89
N ALA A 24 -7.72 -13.43 15.76
CA ALA A 24 -6.63 -14.19 15.13
C ALA A 24 -5.84 -13.45 14.02
N GLU A 25 -6.06 -12.15 13.78
CA GLU A 25 -5.67 -11.54 12.49
C GLU A 25 -4.91 -10.22 12.58
N ALA A 26 -3.88 -10.14 13.41
CA ALA A 26 -2.89 -9.07 13.28
C ALA A 26 -1.47 -9.68 13.29
N PRO A 27 -1.07 -10.39 12.21
CA PRO A 27 0.14 -11.21 12.20
C PRO A 27 1.43 -10.40 12.32
N PHE A 28 1.36 -9.10 12.10
CA PHE A 28 2.51 -8.20 12.08
C PHE A 28 2.56 -7.19 13.23
N LEU A 29 1.73 -7.34 14.26
CA LEU A 29 1.92 -6.50 15.45
C LEU A 29 3.20 -6.90 16.20
N PRO A 30 3.92 -5.93 16.81
CA PRO A 30 5.08 -6.22 17.62
C PRO A 30 4.79 -7.19 18.79
N SER A 31 3.54 -7.23 19.27
CA SER A 31 3.06 -8.18 20.29
C SER A 31 3.08 -9.64 19.80
N ALA A 32 3.10 -9.89 18.48
CA ALA A 32 3.25 -11.24 17.93
C ALA A 32 4.73 -11.72 17.96
N ALA A 33 5.67 -10.88 18.38
CA ALA A 33 7.09 -11.24 18.49
C ALA A 33 7.33 -12.16 19.69
N ASP A 34 7.63 -13.42 19.41
CA ASP A 34 7.98 -14.43 20.41
C ASP A 34 9.43 -14.31 20.90
N ALA A 35 9.82 -15.17 21.86
CA ALA A 35 11.18 -15.20 22.39
C ALA A 35 12.23 -15.49 21.28
N ARG A 36 11.90 -16.28 20.26
CA ARG A 36 12.78 -16.58 19.13
C ARG A 36 12.98 -15.36 18.24
N CYS A 37 11.94 -14.55 18.07
CA CYS A 37 12.04 -13.25 17.38
C CYS A 37 13.04 -12.35 18.11
N LYS A 38 12.88 -12.20 19.42
CA LYS A 38 13.78 -11.38 20.25
C LYS A 38 15.23 -11.87 20.16
N GLN A 39 15.46 -13.16 20.27
CA GLN A 39 16.80 -13.76 20.16
C GLN A 39 17.41 -13.50 18.77
N TRP A 40 16.65 -13.66 17.70
CA TRP A 40 17.12 -13.38 16.34
C TRP A 40 17.46 -11.90 16.16
N VAL A 41 16.59 -10.99 16.64
CA VAL A 41 16.82 -9.54 16.58
C VAL A 41 18.10 -9.17 17.32
N ASP A 42 18.31 -9.69 18.55
CA ASP A 42 19.49 -9.40 19.35
C ASP A 42 20.76 -9.92 18.66
N SER A 43 20.72 -11.12 18.09
CA SER A 43 21.85 -11.72 17.36
C SER A 43 22.22 -10.90 16.11
N VAL A 44 21.25 -10.48 15.30
CA VAL A 44 21.52 -9.68 14.11
C VAL A 44 22.00 -8.28 14.51
N PHE A 45 21.33 -7.64 15.45
CA PHE A 45 21.61 -6.28 15.88
C PHE A 45 23.03 -6.14 16.47
N SER A 46 23.47 -7.08 17.30
CA SER A 46 24.82 -7.05 17.90
C SER A 46 25.93 -7.12 16.87
N GLY A 47 25.66 -7.69 15.69
CA GLY A 47 26.63 -7.74 14.58
C GLY A 47 26.64 -6.49 13.70
N LEU A 48 25.84 -5.44 13.99
CA LEU A 48 25.75 -4.22 13.18
C LEU A 48 26.52 -3.06 13.82
N ASN A 49 27.36 -2.39 13.02
CA ASN A 49 27.91 -1.08 13.40
C ASN A 49 26.88 0.03 13.17
N LEU A 50 27.17 1.25 13.62
CA LEU A 50 26.25 2.39 13.53
C LEU A 50 25.80 2.67 12.08
N GLN A 51 26.72 2.69 11.11
CA GLN A 51 26.38 2.90 9.70
C GLN A 51 25.42 1.82 9.18
N GLU A 52 25.64 0.58 9.56
CA GLU A 52 24.78 -0.55 9.18
C GLU A 52 23.39 -0.48 9.84
N LYS A 53 23.32 0.01 11.10
CA LYS A 53 22.04 0.30 11.80
C LYS A 53 21.28 1.42 11.08
N VAL A 54 21.96 2.51 10.73
CA VAL A 54 21.39 3.63 9.95
C VAL A 54 20.86 3.14 8.61
N GLY A 55 21.62 2.28 7.91
CA GLY A 55 21.20 1.69 6.65
C GLY A 55 19.86 0.95 6.75
N GLN A 56 19.57 0.29 7.88
CA GLN A 56 18.29 -0.40 8.09
C GLN A 56 17.08 0.54 8.09
N LEU A 57 17.25 1.82 8.38
CA LEU A 57 16.18 2.81 8.39
C LEU A 57 15.81 3.33 7.00
N ILE A 58 16.55 2.93 5.96
CA ILE A 58 16.41 3.47 4.61
C ILE A 58 15.77 2.47 3.66
N VAL A 59 14.74 2.91 2.96
CA VAL A 59 14.17 2.26 1.78
C VAL A 59 14.63 3.03 0.55
N THR A 60 15.21 2.35 -0.42
CA THR A 60 15.72 2.96 -1.65
C THR A 60 14.91 2.52 -2.85
N THR A 61 14.47 3.46 -3.69
CA THR A 61 13.83 3.15 -4.96
C THR A 61 14.87 2.66 -5.98
N PHE A 62 14.50 1.63 -6.74
CA PHE A 62 15.36 1.02 -7.74
C PHE A 62 14.54 0.55 -8.94
N PRO A 63 14.94 0.85 -10.19
CA PRO A 63 14.21 0.39 -11.37
C PRO A 63 14.31 -1.13 -11.50
N ALA A 64 13.20 -1.77 -11.86
CA ALA A 64 13.16 -3.23 -12.09
C ALA A 64 13.68 -3.59 -13.49
N LYS A 65 14.91 -3.13 -13.82
CA LYS A 65 15.63 -3.39 -15.09
C LYS A 65 16.93 -4.14 -14.81
N ALA A 66 17.04 -5.38 -15.26
CA ALA A 66 18.13 -6.29 -14.90
C ALA A 66 19.31 -6.29 -15.91
N ASP A 67 19.70 -5.12 -16.43
CA ASP A 67 20.92 -4.99 -17.20
C ASP A 67 22.20 -5.18 -16.37
N LYS A 68 23.36 -5.25 -17.02
CA LYS A 68 24.67 -5.48 -16.36
C LYS A 68 25.00 -4.38 -15.34
N GLN A 69 24.69 -3.14 -15.65
CA GLN A 69 24.95 -1.97 -14.80
C GLN A 69 24.08 -2.00 -13.56
N LYS A 70 22.77 -2.22 -13.71
CA LYS A 70 21.80 -2.30 -12.60
C LYS A 70 22.09 -3.47 -11.68
N LYS A 71 22.46 -4.66 -12.21
CA LYS A 71 22.91 -5.81 -11.42
C LYS A 71 24.14 -5.49 -10.55
N LYS A 72 25.07 -4.66 -11.08
CA LYS A 72 26.23 -4.20 -10.28
C LYS A 72 25.80 -3.18 -9.23
N GLN A 73 25.00 -2.17 -9.62
CA GLN A 73 24.54 -1.11 -8.72
C GLN A 73 23.78 -1.66 -7.51
N ILE A 74 22.81 -2.57 -7.71
CA ILE A 74 22.03 -3.14 -6.61
C ILE A 74 22.91 -3.96 -5.65
N ARG A 75 23.88 -4.69 -6.18
CA ARG A 75 24.87 -5.45 -5.37
C ARG A 75 25.71 -4.51 -4.50
N ASP A 76 26.23 -3.42 -5.10
CA ASP A 76 27.06 -2.46 -4.40
C ASP A 76 26.25 -1.71 -3.35
N LEU A 77 25.01 -1.34 -3.64
CA LEU A 77 24.07 -0.68 -2.75
C LEU A 77 23.84 -1.49 -1.46
N VAL A 78 23.42 -2.76 -1.59
CA VAL A 78 23.12 -3.59 -0.42
C VAL A 78 24.39 -3.98 0.36
N LYS A 79 25.53 -4.13 -0.32
CA LYS A 79 26.81 -4.42 0.34
C LYS A 79 27.37 -3.24 1.11
N LYS A 80 27.28 -2.03 0.55
CA LYS A 80 27.88 -0.84 1.13
C LYS A 80 27.05 -0.25 2.26
N TYR A 81 25.74 -0.08 2.05
CA TYR A 81 24.89 0.66 2.99
C TYR A 81 24.02 -0.23 3.87
N LYS A 82 23.92 -1.54 3.61
CA LYS A 82 23.05 -2.47 4.37
C LYS A 82 21.63 -1.95 4.52
N ILE A 83 21.06 -1.42 3.41
CA ILE A 83 19.74 -0.79 3.41
C ILE A 83 18.66 -1.71 3.98
N GLY A 84 17.67 -1.11 4.64
CA GLY A 84 16.54 -1.80 5.26
C GLY A 84 15.56 -2.35 4.24
N GLY A 85 15.28 -1.58 3.17
CA GLY A 85 14.32 -1.93 2.14
C GLY A 85 14.72 -1.48 0.73
N LEU A 86 14.07 -2.11 -0.25
CA LEU A 86 14.12 -1.76 -1.67
C LEU A 86 12.70 -1.60 -2.20
N LEU A 87 12.38 -0.46 -2.79
CA LEU A 87 11.17 -0.21 -3.56
C LEU A 87 11.49 -0.38 -5.05
N PHE A 88 10.90 -1.40 -5.69
CA PHE A 88 11.05 -1.54 -7.12
C PHE A 88 10.07 -0.63 -7.87
N ALA A 89 10.62 0.12 -8.83
CA ALA A 89 9.86 0.91 -9.80
C ALA A 89 9.56 0.07 -11.05
N GLU A 90 9.29 0.75 -12.17
CA GLU A 90 8.87 0.14 -13.43
C GLU A 90 9.84 -0.91 -14.00
N GLY A 91 9.27 -1.97 -14.61
CA GLY A 91 10.01 -3.05 -15.27
C GLY A 91 9.14 -4.27 -15.54
N THR A 92 9.77 -5.45 -15.53
CA THR A 92 9.08 -6.74 -15.69
C THR A 92 9.22 -7.61 -14.44
N PRO A 93 8.31 -8.58 -14.20
CA PRO A 93 8.40 -9.51 -13.08
C PRO A 93 9.71 -10.29 -13.04
N GLU A 94 10.17 -10.76 -14.20
CA GLU A 94 11.41 -11.54 -14.33
C GLU A 94 12.64 -10.70 -13.96
N GLU A 95 12.69 -9.45 -14.42
CA GLU A 95 13.80 -8.55 -14.10
C GLU A 95 13.83 -8.18 -12.62
N GLN A 96 12.66 -7.90 -12.01
CA GLN A 96 12.57 -7.69 -10.58
C GLN A 96 13.03 -8.91 -9.79
N ALA A 97 12.60 -10.12 -10.16
CA ALA A 97 13.00 -11.36 -9.50
C ALA A 97 14.53 -11.58 -9.55
N ILE A 98 15.16 -11.31 -10.71
CA ILE A 98 16.62 -11.36 -10.85
C ILE A 98 17.29 -10.39 -9.88
N LEU A 99 16.82 -9.14 -9.81
CA LEU A 99 17.39 -8.11 -8.94
C LEU A 99 17.13 -8.41 -7.46
N THR A 100 15.94 -8.92 -7.11
CA THR A 100 15.63 -9.41 -5.76
C THR A 100 16.60 -10.50 -5.32
N ASN A 101 16.85 -11.50 -6.17
CA ASN A 101 17.82 -12.56 -5.90
C ASN A 101 19.23 -12.01 -5.66
N ILE A 102 19.67 -11.05 -6.48
CA ILE A 102 20.98 -10.41 -6.31
C ILE A 102 21.04 -9.62 -5.00
N ALA A 103 20.00 -8.84 -4.67
CA ALA A 103 19.95 -8.07 -3.44
C ALA A 103 20.00 -8.99 -2.22
N GLN A 104 19.16 -10.01 -2.17
CA GLN A 104 19.09 -10.96 -1.06
C GLN A 104 20.39 -11.74 -0.89
N LYS A 105 20.99 -12.24 -1.97
CA LYS A 105 22.26 -12.99 -1.92
C LYS A 105 23.42 -12.17 -1.38
N ASN A 106 23.43 -10.87 -1.62
CA ASN A 106 24.57 -9.99 -1.31
C ASN A 106 24.38 -9.14 -0.04
N SER A 107 23.20 -9.16 0.57
CA SER A 107 22.92 -8.38 1.78
C SER A 107 23.32 -9.15 3.05
N LYS A 108 23.94 -8.46 4.04
CA LYS A 108 24.26 -9.01 5.37
C LYS A 108 22.99 -9.27 6.17
N VAL A 109 22.09 -8.31 6.19
CA VAL A 109 20.73 -8.42 6.74
C VAL A 109 19.75 -8.52 5.57
N PRO A 110 18.76 -9.42 5.60
CA PRO A 110 17.78 -9.52 4.52
C PRO A 110 17.12 -8.18 4.22
N VAL A 111 16.97 -7.86 2.92
CA VAL A 111 16.35 -6.62 2.48
C VAL A 111 14.84 -6.82 2.43
N MET A 112 14.09 -5.89 3.00
CA MET A 112 12.64 -5.80 2.84
C MET A 112 12.33 -5.36 1.41
N ILE A 113 11.73 -6.19 0.59
CA ILE A 113 11.27 -5.78 -0.73
C ILE A 113 9.92 -5.13 -0.55
N THR A 114 9.83 -3.87 -0.91
CA THR A 114 8.61 -3.07 -0.85
C THR A 114 8.09 -2.80 -2.26
N PHE A 115 6.82 -2.55 -2.38
CA PHE A 115 6.17 -2.30 -3.66
C PHE A 115 5.06 -1.26 -3.51
N ASP A 116 4.83 -0.48 -4.54
CA ASP A 116 3.75 0.50 -4.62
C ASP A 116 2.70 -0.07 -5.58
N GLY A 117 1.81 -0.89 -5.04
CA GLY A 117 0.86 -1.68 -5.80
C GLY A 117 -0.58 -1.50 -5.35
N GLU A 118 -1.14 -0.28 -5.51
CA GLU A 118 -2.51 0.05 -5.13
C GLU A 118 -3.55 -0.78 -5.89
N TRP A 119 -3.25 -1.15 -7.15
CA TRP A 119 -4.03 -2.09 -7.97
C TRP A 119 -3.19 -3.29 -8.41
N GLY A 120 -2.39 -3.82 -7.48
CA GLY A 120 -1.52 -4.97 -7.71
C GLY A 120 -0.25 -4.65 -8.48
N LEU A 121 0.38 -5.68 -9.04
CA LEU A 121 1.66 -5.57 -9.73
C LEU A 121 1.61 -4.67 -10.96
N SER A 122 0.47 -4.61 -11.64
CA SER A 122 0.28 -3.84 -12.87
C SER A 122 0.42 -2.33 -12.71
N MET A 123 0.47 -1.83 -11.47
CA MET A 123 0.83 -0.44 -11.22
C MET A 123 2.25 -0.11 -11.66
N ARG A 124 3.17 -1.08 -11.63
CA ARG A 124 4.60 -0.89 -11.88
C ARG A 124 5.21 -1.88 -12.87
N LEU A 125 4.66 -3.08 -12.96
CA LEU A 125 5.25 -4.15 -13.77
C LEU A 125 4.37 -4.48 -14.98
N GLU A 126 4.98 -4.45 -16.14
CA GLU A 126 4.33 -4.82 -17.40
C GLU A 126 3.98 -6.30 -17.43
N GLY A 127 2.92 -6.65 -18.14
CA GLY A 127 2.54 -8.05 -18.36
C GLY A 127 2.03 -8.76 -17.11
N THR A 128 1.43 -8.06 -16.14
CA THR A 128 0.82 -8.62 -14.92
C THR A 128 -0.71 -8.41 -14.90
N PRO A 129 -1.48 -9.16 -14.09
CA PRO A 129 -2.92 -8.97 -14.00
C PRO A 129 -3.30 -7.52 -13.68
N TYR A 130 -4.25 -6.98 -14.44
CA TYR A 130 -4.73 -5.61 -14.27
C TYR A 130 -6.03 -5.59 -13.48
N PHE A 131 -5.94 -5.36 -12.17
CA PHE A 131 -7.08 -5.17 -11.30
C PHE A 131 -7.73 -3.79 -11.49
N PRO A 132 -9.05 -3.65 -11.20
CA PRO A 132 -9.70 -2.35 -11.18
C PRO A 132 -9.04 -1.40 -10.19
N LYS A 133 -9.08 -0.10 -10.49
CA LYS A 133 -8.62 0.93 -9.56
C LYS A 133 -9.57 1.08 -8.38
N ASN A 134 -9.07 1.64 -7.29
CA ASN A 134 -9.81 1.69 -6.01
C ASN A 134 -11.16 2.39 -6.11
N ALA A 135 -11.32 3.44 -6.96
CA ALA A 135 -12.61 4.08 -7.15
C ALA A 135 -13.69 3.11 -7.68
N ALA A 136 -13.32 2.18 -8.57
CA ALA A 136 -14.22 1.13 -9.01
C ALA A 136 -14.45 0.07 -7.92
N LEU A 137 -13.39 -0.31 -7.19
CA LEU A 137 -13.49 -1.26 -6.07
C LEU A 137 -14.35 -0.70 -4.92
N GLY A 138 -14.37 0.62 -4.73
CA GLY A 138 -15.21 1.31 -3.76
C GLY A 138 -16.70 1.13 -4.00
N CYS A 139 -17.12 0.90 -5.26
CA CYS A 139 -18.51 0.63 -5.63
C CYS A 139 -18.98 -0.80 -5.29
N ILE A 140 -18.07 -1.70 -4.92
CA ILE A 140 -18.40 -3.09 -4.56
C ILE A 140 -18.98 -3.11 -3.15
N GLU A 141 -20.18 -3.66 -2.97
CA GLU A 141 -20.80 -3.75 -1.64
C GLU A 141 -20.19 -4.87 -0.79
N ASP A 142 -19.86 -6.01 -1.41
CA ASP A 142 -19.30 -7.18 -0.73
C ASP A 142 -17.82 -6.99 -0.37
N ASN A 143 -17.55 -6.67 0.89
CA ASN A 143 -16.20 -6.52 1.41
C ASN A 143 -15.41 -7.84 1.45
N GLN A 144 -16.07 -9.00 1.38
CA GLN A 144 -15.38 -10.29 1.26
C GLN A 144 -14.64 -10.39 -0.09
N LEU A 145 -15.21 -9.83 -1.16
CA LEU A 145 -14.54 -9.79 -2.46
C LEU A 145 -13.30 -8.89 -2.44
N ILE A 146 -13.32 -7.80 -1.66
CA ILE A 146 -12.14 -6.94 -1.45
C ILE A 146 -11.05 -7.66 -0.64
N TYR A 147 -11.44 -8.46 0.35
CA TYR A 147 -10.51 -9.33 1.09
C TYR A 147 -9.85 -10.37 0.17
N GLU A 148 -10.64 -11.05 -0.68
CA GLU A 148 -10.11 -12.00 -1.67
C GLU A 148 -9.14 -11.33 -2.64
N TYR A 149 -9.43 -10.11 -3.07
CA TYR A 149 -8.53 -9.29 -3.88
C TYR A 149 -7.21 -9.02 -3.16
N GLY A 150 -7.24 -8.60 -1.90
CA GLY A 150 -6.03 -8.41 -1.10
C GLY A 150 -5.19 -9.69 -0.97
N ARG A 151 -5.83 -10.84 -0.78
CA ARG A 151 -5.16 -12.16 -0.73
C ARG A 151 -4.49 -12.52 -2.05
N GLU A 152 -5.15 -12.26 -3.18
CA GLU A 152 -4.58 -12.54 -4.49
C GLU A 152 -3.37 -11.63 -4.78
N VAL A 153 -3.47 -10.35 -4.47
CA VAL A 153 -2.32 -9.43 -4.56
C VAL A 153 -1.15 -9.92 -3.69
N ALA A 154 -1.43 -10.42 -2.47
CA ALA A 154 -0.39 -10.98 -1.63
C ALA A 154 0.25 -12.24 -2.24
N ARG A 155 -0.53 -13.12 -2.87
CA ARG A 155 -0.02 -14.29 -3.58
C ARG A 155 0.94 -13.89 -4.70
N GLU A 156 0.53 -12.96 -5.57
CA GLU A 156 1.36 -12.43 -6.65
C GLU A 156 2.66 -11.80 -6.10
N PHE A 157 2.54 -11.03 -5.02
CA PHE A 157 3.67 -10.37 -4.38
C PHE A 157 4.67 -11.38 -3.80
N ARG A 158 4.18 -12.44 -3.18
CA ARG A 158 5.03 -13.51 -2.63
C ARG A 158 5.81 -14.25 -3.72
N GLU A 159 5.25 -14.43 -4.91
CA GLU A 159 5.97 -14.99 -6.06
C GLU A 159 7.19 -14.14 -6.43
N LEU A 160 7.12 -12.82 -6.27
CA LEU A 160 8.20 -11.86 -6.52
C LEU A 160 9.08 -11.55 -5.31
N GLY A 161 8.82 -12.21 -4.16
CA GLY A 161 9.53 -11.95 -2.92
C GLY A 161 9.28 -10.56 -2.34
N VAL A 162 8.13 -9.95 -2.63
CA VAL A 162 7.67 -8.68 -2.03
C VAL A 162 7.13 -8.96 -0.63
N HIS A 163 7.50 -8.12 0.33
CA HIS A 163 7.17 -8.27 1.75
C HIS A 163 6.23 -7.18 2.25
N VAL A 164 6.26 -6.00 1.63
CA VAL A 164 5.51 -4.81 2.04
C VAL A 164 4.85 -4.19 0.83
N ASN A 165 3.56 -3.91 0.91
CA ASN A 165 2.84 -3.11 -0.07
C ASN A 165 2.52 -1.72 0.48
N PHE A 166 2.94 -0.66 -0.20
CA PHE A 166 2.53 0.72 0.07
C PHE A 166 1.12 0.95 -0.47
N ALA A 167 0.19 0.17 0.08
CA ALA A 167 -1.25 0.19 -0.14
C ALA A 167 -1.95 -0.46 1.07
N PRO A 168 -3.23 -0.14 1.31
CA PRO A 168 -4.13 0.62 0.44
C PRO A 168 -3.97 2.14 0.57
N ASP A 169 -4.51 2.86 -0.44
CA ASP A 169 -4.83 4.27 -0.30
C ASP A 169 -6.03 4.41 0.64
N ALA A 170 -5.84 5.12 1.74
CA ALA A 170 -6.86 5.33 2.79
C ALA A 170 -7.41 6.76 2.78
N ASP A 171 -7.03 7.55 1.78
CA ASP A 171 -7.50 8.92 1.61
C ASP A 171 -8.98 8.94 1.24
N VAL A 172 -9.75 9.81 1.89
CA VAL A 172 -11.18 10.03 1.61
C VAL A 172 -11.31 11.15 0.57
N ASN A 173 -11.71 10.83 -0.66
CA ASN A 173 -11.68 11.76 -1.79
C ASN A 173 -12.91 12.67 -1.80
N THR A 174 -13.00 13.62 -0.86
CA THR A 174 -14.10 14.57 -0.78
C THR A 174 -13.99 15.71 -1.80
N ASN A 175 -12.82 15.94 -2.38
CA ASN A 175 -12.62 16.90 -3.46
C ASN A 175 -12.59 16.19 -4.82
N PRO A 176 -13.64 16.32 -5.66
CA PRO A 176 -13.68 15.68 -6.98
C PRO A 176 -12.62 16.22 -7.96
N LEU A 177 -12.02 17.38 -7.66
CA LEU A 177 -10.95 17.99 -8.46
C LEU A 177 -9.54 17.64 -7.94
N ASN A 178 -9.43 16.77 -6.94
CA ASN A 178 -8.13 16.35 -6.41
C ASN A 178 -7.25 15.78 -7.54
N PRO A 179 -6.06 16.37 -7.81
CA PRO A 179 -5.25 15.99 -8.97
C PRO A 179 -4.44 14.70 -8.76
N VAL A 180 -4.38 14.18 -7.51
CA VAL A 180 -3.47 13.07 -7.13
C VAL A 180 -4.24 11.84 -6.69
N ILE A 181 -5.21 11.98 -5.80
CA ILE A 181 -5.93 10.88 -5.18
C ILE A 181 -7.00 10.33 -6.11
N HIS A 182 -8.02 11.09 -6.41
CA HIS A 182 -9.04 10.77 -7.43
C HIS A 182 -9.39 9.26 -7.49
N VAL A 183 -9.00 8.57 -8.56
CA VAL A 183 -9.28 7.13 -8.78
C VAL A 183 -8.50 6.18 -7.86
N ARG A 184 -7.55 6.69 -7.08
CA ARG A 184 -6.76 5.92 -6.11
C ARG A 184 -7.52 5.69 -4.80
N SER A 185 -8.45 6.60 -4.43
CA SER A 185 -9.33 6.43 -3.27
C SER A 185 -10.44 5.42 -3.54
N PHE A 186 -10.92 4.76 -2.49
CA PHE A 186 -12.12 3.94 -2.52
C PHE A 186 -13.44 4.75 -2.51
N GLY A 187 -13.39 6.08 -2.34
CA GLY A 187 -14.57 6.94 -2.40
C GLY A 187 -14.50 8.16 -1.50
N GLU A 188 -15.68 8.76 -1.27
CA GLU A 188 -15.84 10.01 -0.53
C GLU A 188 -16.47 9.84 0.87
N ASP A 189 -17.00 8.66 1.17
CA ASP A 189 -17.55 8.33 2.48
C ASP A 189 -16.47 7.69 3.38
N PRO A 190 -16.09 8.33 4.50
CA PRO A 190 -15.00 7.85 5.34
C PRO A 190 -15.22 6.45 5.92
N LYS A 191 -16.49 6.07 6.18
CA LYS A 191 -16.82 4.75 6.72
C LYS A 191 -16.66 3.68 5.66
N LYS A 192 -17.17 3.91 4.45
CA LYS A 192 -17.02 3.00 3.31
C LYS A 192 -15.55 2.85 2.92
N VAL A 193 -14.78 3.95 2.89
CA VAL A 193 -13.33 3.91 2.66
C VAL A 193 -12.65 3.04 3.72
N ALA A 194 -12.96 3.25 5.02
CA ALA A 194 -12.39 2.44 6.10
C ALA A 194 -12.71 0.95 5.95
N GLU A 195 -13.94 0.58 5.62
CA GLU A 195 -14.33 -0.81 5.38
C GLU A 195 -13.50 -1.47 4.26
N LYS A 196 -13.29 -0.77 3.14
CA LYS A 196 -12.46 -1.26 2.03
C LYS A 196 -10.99 -1.37 2.42
N VAL A 197 -10.45 -0.36 3.11
CA VAL A 197 -9.09 -0.36 3.65
C VAL A 197 -8.88 -1.56 4.56
N LEU A 198 -9.80 -1.81 5.50
CA LEU A 198 -9.71 -2.95 6.42
C LEU A 198 -9.77 -4.29 5.68
N ALA A 199 -10.72 -4.45 4.76
CA ALA A 199 -10.89 -5.71 4.01
C ALA A 199 -9.65 -6.03 3.17
N TYR A 200 -9.14 -5.05 2.42
CA TYR A 200 -7.95 -5.21 1.58
C TYR A 200 -6.69 -5.49 2.42
N SER A 201 -6.47 -4.72 3.49
CA SER A 201 -5.31 -4.89 4.37
C SER A 201 -5.31 -6.27 5.05
N ARG A 202 -6.46 -6.74 5.55
CA ARG A 202 -6.59 -8.09 6.11
C ARG A 202 -6.28 -9.17 5.07
N GLY A 203 -6.74 -8.98 3.84
CA GLY A 203 -6.41 -9.87 2.74
C GLY A 203 -4.92 -9.95 2.48
N LEU A 204 -4.24 -8.81 2.35
CA LEU A 204 -2.78 -8.73 2.18
C LEU A 204 -2.03 -9.42 3.32
N GLU A 205 -2.36 -9.09 4.56
CA GLU A 205 -1.65 -9.58 5.74
C GLU A 205 -1.88 -11.07 5.98
N SER A 206 -3.08 -11.58 5.72
CA SER A 206 -3.35 -13.02 5.74
C SER A 206 -2.53 -13.80 4.71
N GLY A 207 -2.14 -13.16 3.61
CA GLY A 207 -1.23 -13.68 2.59
C GLY A 207 0.25 -13.48 2.91
N GLY A 208 0.60 -12.88 4.06
CA GLY A 208 1.98 -12.69 4.50
C GLY A 208 2.68 -11.46 3.90
N VAL A 209 1.94 -10.44 3.48
CA VAL A 209 2.46 -9.16 2.98
C VAL A 209 1.95 -8.03 3.89
N LEU A 210 2.87 -7.24 4.43
CA LEU A 210 2.51 -6.10 5.28
C LEU A 210 1.79 -5.04 4.46
N SER A 211 0.59 -4.64 4.88
CA SER A 211 -0.14 -3.50 4.32
C SER A 211 0.38 -2.18 4.89
N VAL A 212 0.42 -1.12 4.08
CA VAL A 212 0.82 0.21 4.52
C VAL A 212 -0.20 1.22 4.02
N SER A 213 -1.09 1.65 4.91
CA SER A 213 -2.13 2.62 4.60
C SER A 213 -1.53 4.02 4.40
N LYS A 214 -2.02 4.75 3.39
CA LYS A 214 -1.49 6.06 2.97
C LYS A 214 -2.60 6.99 2.50
N HIS A 215 -2.39 8.30 2.54
CA HIS A 215 -1.23 9.10 2.99
C HIS A 215 -1.60 9.85 4.27
N PHE A 216 -1.15 9.37 5.41
CA PHE A 216 -1.48 9.99 6.71
C PHE A 216 -1.00 11.46 6.75
N PRO A 217 -1.78 12.42 7.28
CA PRO A 217 -3.07 12.27 7.99
C PRO A 217 -4.32 12.30 7.08
N GLY A 218 -4.19 12.22 5.75
CA GLY A 218 -5.24 12.21 4.75
C GLY A 218 -4.99 13.24 3.64
N HIS A 219 -4.97 12.80 2.38
CA HIS A 219 -4.63 13.61 1.20
C HIS A 219 -5.85 13.83 0.27
N GLY A 220 -7.04 13.32 0.66
CA GLY A 220 -8.18 13.19 -0.24
C GLY A 220 -8.90 14.51 -0.59
N ASP A 221 -8.67 15.57 0.19
CA ASP A 221 -9.31 16.88 -0.02
C ASP A 221 -8.30 17.99 -0.37
N THR A 222 -7.22 17.64 -1.03
CA THR A 222 -6.24 18.64 -1.47
C THR A 222 -6.47 19.05 -2.92
N ASP A 223 -6.07 20.27 -3.26
CA ASP A 223 -6.13 20.87 -4.60
C ASP A 223 -4.77 20.99 -5.29
N VAL A 224 -3.70 20.65 -4.58
CA VAL A 224 -2.32 20.69 -5.06
C VAL A 224 -1.72 19.29 -5.09
N ASP A 225 -1.05 18.95 -6.18
CA ASP A 225 -0.26 17.75 -6.33
C ASP A 225 1.03 17.83 -5.47
N SER A 226 1.16 16.92 -4.50
CA SER A 226 2.33 16.85 -3.59
C SER A 226 3.66 16.61 -4.34
N HIS A 227 3.62 16.10 -5.57
CA HIS A 227 4.80 16.05 -6.45
C HIS A 227 5.21 17.42 -7.01
N LYS A 228 4.33 18.43 -6.95
CA LYS A 228 4.55 19.76 -7.50
C LYS A 228 4.72 20.84 -6.44
N GLY A 229 4.21 20.61 -5.22
CA GLY A 229 4.27 21.55 -4.11
C GLY A 229 3.84 20.90 -2.80
N LEU A 230 3.72 21.68 -1.73
CA LEU A 230 3.21 21.23 -0.44
C LEU A 230 1.70 21.52 -0.36
N PRO A 231 0.82 20.51 -0.44
CA PRO A 231 -0.62 20.70 -0.32
C PRO A 231 -1.01 21.11 1.10
N VAL A 232 -2.08 21.88 1.24
CA VAL A 232 -2.54 22.40 2.53
C VAL A 232 -3.96 21.94 2.80
N LEU A 233 -4.22 21.45 4.02
CA LEU A 233 -5.55 21.15 4.55
C LEU A 233 -5.93 22.16 5.63
N TYR A 234 -6.83 23.07 5.34
CA TYR A 234 -7.28 24.14 6.25
C TYR A 234 -8.44 23.74 7.17
N TYR A 235 -8.60 22.46 7.44
CA TYR A 235 -9.70 21.97 8.28
C TYR A 235 -9.34 22.03 9.77
N ASN A 236 -10.41 22.22 10.59
CA ASN A 236 -10.28 22.11 12.04
C ASN A 236 -10.14 20.64 12.46
N ARG A 237 -9.81 20.43 13.72
CA ARG A 237 -9.59 19.09 14.27
C ARG A 237 -10.80 18.18 14.18
N GLU A 238 -12.01 18.73 14.42
CA GLU A 238 -13.26 17.96 14.38
C GLU A 238 -13.53 17.38 12.99
N ARG A 239 -13.31 18.19 11.94
CA ARG A 239 -13.43 17.71 10.56
C ARG A 239 -12.37 16.66 10.24
N LEU A 240 -11.11 16.88 10.62
CA LEU A 240 -10.03 15.92 10.39
C LEU A 240 -10.33 14.59 11.08
N ASP A 241 -10.83 14.59 12.31
CA ASP A 241 -11.17 13.37 13.05
C ASP A 241 -12.33 12.60 12.43
N SER A 242 -13.32 13.30 11.86
CA SER A 242 -14.52 12.67 11.30
C SER A 242 -14.35 12.17 9.87
N VAL A 243 -13.38 12.68 9.12
CA VAL A 243 -13.20 12.36 7.70
C VAL A 243 -11.80 11.83 7.44
N GLU A 244 -10.79 12.70 7.45
CA GLU A 244 -9.44 12.37 6.98
C GLU A 244 -8.76 11.29 7.85
N LEU A 245 -8.87 11.39 9.17
CA LEU A 245 -8.27 10.48 10.13
C LEU A 245 -9.11 9.21 10.39
N TYR A 246 -10.38 9.21 10.00
CA TYR A 246 -11.30 8.12 10.31
C TYR A 246 -10.82 6.75 9.81
N PRO A 247 -10.44 6.57 8.54
CA PRO A 247 -9.94 5.27 8.05
C PRO A 247 -8.67 4.81 8.77
N PHE A 248 -7.77 5.74 9.10
CA PHE A 248 -6.55 5.42 9.83
C PHE A 248 -6.83 4.99 11.28
N ARG A 249 -7.81 5.62 11.96
CA ARG A 249 -8.23 5.19 13.31
C ARG A 249 -8.80 3.78 13.31
N GLU A 250 -9.63 3.46 12.33
CA GLU A 250 -10.18 2.11 12.20
C GLU A 250 -9.09 1.08 11.91
N MET A 251 -8.11 1.41 11.06
CA MET A 251 -6.95 0.57 10.77
C MET A 251 -6.10 0.33 12.03
N VAL A 252 -5.83 1.37 12.83
CA VAL A 252 -5.10 1.25 14.10
C VAL A 252 -5.85 0.37 15.10
N ARG A 253 -7.17 0.55 15.25
CA ARG A 253 -8.02 -0.28 16.11
C ARG A 253 -8.02 -1.75 15.69
N ALA A 254 -7.95 -2.00 14.39
CA ALA A 254 -7.86 -3.36 13.84
C ALA A 254 -6.48 -4.01 14.00
N GLY A 255 -5.48 -3.27 14.48
CA GLY A 255 -4.12 -3.77 14.66
C GLY A 255 -3.38 -4.03 13.35
N LEU A 256 -3.73 -3.33 12.27
CA LEU A 256 -3.14 -3.55 10.95
C LEU A 256 -1.85 -2.75 10.74
N GLY A 257 -0.96 -3.32 10.08
CA GLY A 257 0.21 -3.05 9.34
C GLY A 257 1.12 -1.89 9.59
N GLY A 258 1.23 -1.11 8.56
CA GLY A 258 2.08 0.08 8.46
C GLY A 258 1.28 1.31 8.09
N VAL A 259 1.91 2.47 8.27
CA VAL A 259 1.40 3.78 7.83
C VAL A 259 2.48 4.50 7.05
N MET A 260 2.11 5.07 5.91
CA MET A 260 2.93 6.03 5.18
C MET A 260 2.42 7.44 5.45
N VAL A 261 3.33 8.30 5.93
CA VAL A 261 3.02 9.70 6.22
C VAL A 261 3.30 10.55 4.99
N GLY A 262 2.27 11.21 4.49
CA GLY A 262 2.34 12.09 3.32
C GLY A 262 3.01 13.44 3.62
N HIS A 263 3.33 14.17 2.55
CA HIS A 263 3.88 15.51 2.65
C HIS A 263 2.77 16.54 2.53
N LEU A 264 2.11 16.84 3.66
CA LEU A 264 0.99 17.76 3.75
C LEU A 264 1.25 18.84 4.80
N GLN A 265 0.77 20.05 4.57
CA GLN A 265 0.65 21.06 5.60
C GLN A 265 -0.76 20.97 6.21
N VAL A 266 -0.86 20.80 7.53
CA VAL A 266 -2.13 20.71 8.25
C VAL A 266 -2.04 21.60 9.50
N PRO A 267 -2.43 22.89 9.39
CA PRO A 267 -2.23 23.87 10.46
C PRO A 267 -2.91 23.51 11.79
N ALA A 268 -4.01 22.76 11.75
CA ALA A 268 -4.68 22.29 12.96
C ALA A 268 -3.89 21.22 13.74
N LEU A 269 -2.90 20.56 13.10
CA LEU A 269 -2.06 19.52 13.70
C LEU A 269 -0.62 20.00 13.90
N GLU A 270 -0.12 20.85 13.00
CA GLU A 270 1.21 21.43 13.03
C GLU A 270 1.14 22.94 12.73
N PRO A 271 1.30 23.81 13.76
CA PRO A 271 1.20 25.26 13.60
C PRO A 271 2.28 25.88 12.72
N ASP A 272 3.46 25.23 12.61
CA ASP A 272 4.51 25.71 11.71
C ASP A 272 4.13 25.43 10.25
N ALA A 273 3.77 26.51 9.55
CA ALA A 273 3.37 26.49 8.15
C ALA A 273 4.42 25.96 7.16
N LYS A 274 5.67 25.77 7.60
CA LYS A 274 6.76 25.25 6.77
C LYS A 274 7.04 23.76 7.01
N THR A 275 6.41 23.19 8.03
CA THR A 275 6.67 21.80 8.43
C THR A 275 5.60 20.89 7.85
N ALA A 276 6.00 20.00 6.94
CA ALA A 276 5.15 18.96 6.39
C ALA A 276 4.84 17.88 7.45
N SER A 277 3.69 17.24 7.35
CA SER A 277 3.21 16.17 8.25
C SER A 277 4.27 15.09 8.49
N SER A 278 4.97 14.65 7.45
CA SER A 278 6.05 13.66 7.54
C SER A 278 7.29 14.13 8.31
N LEU A 279 7.44 15.44 8.52
CA LEU A 279 8.55 16.06 9.26
C LEU A 279 8.09 16.59 10.63
N SER A 280 6.80 16.49 10.94
CA SER A 280 6.19 17.01 12.16
C SER A 280 6.17 15.95 13.26
N ARG A 281 6.82 16.23 14.38
CA ARG A 281 6.73 15.39 15.59
C ARG A 281 5.32 15.39 16.16
N ASN A 282 4.58 16.50 16.03
CA ASN A 282 3.19 16.59 16.49
C ASN A 282 2.29 15.61 15.72
N VAL A 283 2.54 15.46 14.42
CA VAL A 283 1.74 14.57 13.56
C VAL A 283 2.19 13.10 13.72
N VAL A 284 3.49 12.82 13.55
CA VAL A 284 3.97 11.42 13.50
C VAL A 284 4.03 10.80 14.90
N THR A 285 4.61 11.50 15.87
CA THR A 285 4.70 10.98 17.24
C THR A 285 3.43 11.31 18.01
N GLY A 286 3.07 12.57 18.12
CA GLY A 286 1.97 13.02 18.98
C GLY A 286 0.61 12.46 18.55
N LEU A 287 0.22 12.64 17.29
CA LEU A 287 -1.09 12.16 16.83
C LEU A 287 -1.08 10.66 16.52
N LEU A 288 -0.20 10.20 15.61
CA LEU A 288 -0.29 8.81 15.13
C LEU A 288 0.13 7.81 16.21
N LYS A 289 1.29 8.02 16.87
CA LYS A 289 1.82 7.03 17.83
C LYS A 289 1.20 7.18 19.21
N ASP A 290 1.18 8.40 19.76
CA ASP A 290 0.78 8.58 21.16
C ASP A 290 -0.74 8.65 21.32
N GLU A 291 -1.44 9.49 20.53
CA GLU A 291 -2.90 9.67 20.68
C GLU A 291 -3.67 8.49 20.06
N MET A 292 -3.35 8.09 18.83
CA MET A 292 -4.04 6.98 18.16
C MET A 292 -3.53 5.61 18.60
N GLY A 293 -2.38 5.54 19.29
CA GLY A 293 -1.80 4.30 19.82
C GLY A 293 -1.17 3.41 18.76
N PHE A 294 -0.78 3.94 17.60
CA PHE A 294 -0.21 3.14 16.52
C PHE A 294 1.18 2.60 16.87
N GLN A 295 1.35 1.30 16.78
CA GLN A 295 2.61 0.61 17.08
C GLN A 295 3.30 0.01 15.86
N GLY A 296 2.65 0.04 14.69
CA GLY A 296 3.16 -0.49 13.43
C GLY A 296 4.34 0.29 12.86
N LEU A 297 4.86 -0.15 11.70
CA LEU A 297 5.92 0.57 11.00
C LEU A 297 5.40 1.87 10.38
N VAL A 298 6.14 2.94 10.59
CA VAL A 298 5.87 4.25 9.99
C VAL A 298 6.91 4.54 8.92
N PHE A 299 6.44 4.76 7.70
CA PHE A 299 7.23 5.15 6.54
C PHE A 299 6.98 6.61 6.18
N THR A 300 7.96 7.30 5.64
CA THR A 300 7.68 8.56 4.91
C THR A 300 7.21 8.24 3.51
N ASP A 301 6.44 9.14 2.91
CA ASP A 301 6.38 9.25 1.46
C ASP A 301 7.77 9.63 0.89
N ALA A 302 7.94 9.62 -0.43
CA ALA A 302 9.22 9.80 -1.07
C ALA A 302 9.85 11.19 -0.79
N LEU A 303 11.00 11.21 -0.13
CA LEU A 303 11.65 12.46 0.33
C LEU A 303 12.18 13.37 -0.79
N ASP A 304 12.22 12.91 -2.02
CA ASP A 304 12.59 13.69 -3.20
C ASP A 304 11.41 14.45 -3.83
N MET A 305 10.18 14.29 -3.31
CA MET A 305 9.02 15.06 -3.76
C MET A 305 9.21 16.56 -3.47
N LYS A 306 8.76 17.41 -4.42
CA LYS A 306 8.99 18.86 -4.37
C LYS A 306 8.44 19.53 -3.12
N GLY A 307 7.39 18.97 -2.52
CA GLY A 307 6.82 19.47 -1.27
C GLY A 307 7.83 19.56 -0.11
N VAL A 308 8.88 18.73 -0.11
CA VAL A 308 9.86 18.64 0.99
C VAL A 308 11.31 18.62 0.55
N SER A 309 11.63 18.32 -0.72
CA SER A 309 13.01 18.06 -1.18
C SER A 309 14.00 19.22 -0.97
N SER A 310 13.51 20.44 -0.79
CA SER A 310 14.34 21.61 -0.48
C SER A 310 14.65 21.81 1.02
N VAL A 311 14.04 21.00 1.89
CA VAL A 311 14.24 21.10 3.34
C VAL A 311 15.63 20.57 3.72
N PRO A 312 16.48 21.38 4.39
CA PRO A 312 17.78 20.90 4.82
C PRO A 312 17.66 19.84 5.91
N GLN A 313 18.58 18.89 5.94
CA GLN A 313 18.61 17.75 6.88
C GLN A 313 17.29 16.94 6.87
N LEU A 314 16.77 16.72 5.69
CA LEU A 314 15.44 16.17 5.45
C LEU A 314 15.28 14.77 6.05
N THR A 315 16.25 13.88 5.83
CA THR A 315 16.27 12.51 6.36
C THR A 315 16.26 12.50 7.88
N THR A 316 17.10 13.33 8.48
CA THR A 316 17.23 13.48 9.94
C THR A 316 15.92 14.00 10.55
N LYS A 317 15.33 15.06 9.98
CA LYS A 317 14.05 15.62 10.43
C LYS A 317 12.92 14.61 10.37
N ALA A 318 12.84 13.82 9.29
CA ALA A 318 11.85 12.77 9.17
C ALA A 318 12.01 11.70 10.27
N LEU A 319 13.23 11.30 10.61
CA LEU A 319 13.49 10.35 11.69
C LEU A 319 13.18 10.94 13.07
N LEU A 320 13.51 12.22 13.32
CA LEU A 320 13.18 12.94 14.54
C LEU A 320 11.68 13.15 14.73
N ALA A 321 10.93 13.31 13.64
CA ALA A 321 9.46 13.37 13.69
C ALA A 321 8.84 12.07 14.22
N GLY A 322 9.53 10.94 14.06
CA GLY A 322 9.06 9.64 14.55
C GLY A 322 8.92 8.58 13.49
N ASN A 323 9.17 8.87 12.20
CA ASN A 323 9.16 7.82 11.18
C ASN A 323 10.20 6.75 11.49
N ASP A 324 9.87 5.49 11.22
CA ASP A 324 10.76 4.36 11.45
C ASP A 324 11.66 4.11 10.24
N MET A 325 11.12 4.28 9.03
CA MET A 325 11.83 4.14 7.75
C MET A 325 11.57 5.34 6.85
N VAL A 326 12.60 5.75 6.12
CA VAL A 326 12.53 6.86 5.16
C VAL A 326 12.69 6.34 3.73
N LEU A 327 11.82 6.80 2.82
CA LEU A 327 11.87 6.46 1.41
C LEU A 327 12.68 7.49 0.63
N VAL A 328 13.82 7.04 0.05
CA VAL A 328 14.70 7.88 -0.77
C VAL A 328 14.81 7.30 -2.18
N GLN A 329 14.71 8.15 -3.22
CA GLN A 329 14.74 7.62 -4.58
C GLN A 329 16.14 7.22 -5.05
N TYR A 330 17.12 8.11 -5.04
CA TYR A 330 18.42 7.82 -5.65
C TYR A 330 19.63 8.22 -4.80
N ASN A 331 19.41 8.81 -3.64
CA ASN A 331 20.50 9.44 -2.88
C ASN A 331 20.78 8.76 -1.54
N THR A 332 20.79 7.43 -1.54
CA THR A 332 21.05 6.61 -0.34
C THR A 332 22.35 7.01 0.36
N ALA A 333 23.40 7.35 -0.40
CA ALA A 333 24.69 7.73 0.16
C ALA A 333 24.58 8.97 1.05
N ASN A 334 23.90 10.00 0.53
CA ASN A 334 23.72 11.27 1.25
C ASN A 334 22.80 11.09 2.45
N ALA A 335 21.71 10.32 2.30
CA ALA A 335 20.81 10.05 3.41
C ALA A 335 21.52 9.33 4.58
N VAL A 336 22.33 8.31 4.28
CA VAL A 336 23.14 7.62 5.30
C VAL A 336 24.14 8.59 5.95
N GLN A 337 24.86 9.37 5.14
CA GLN A 337 25.88 10.31 5.66
C GLN A 337 25.25 11.41 6.49
N GLU A 338 24.11 11.94 6.09
CA GLU A 338 23.35 12.96 6.83
C GLU A 338 22.98 12.45 8.22
N VAL A 339 22.42 11.25 8.32
CA VAL A 339 22.04 10.65 9.61
C VAL A 339 23.26 10.36 10.49
N LEU A 340 24.36 9.87 9.91
CA LEU A 340 25.61 9.67 10.65
C LEU A 340 26.17 10.97 11.21
N SER A 341 26.14 12.06 10.44
CA SER A 341 26.56 13.38 10.89
C SER A 341 25.66 13.88 12.02
N ALA A 342 24.34 13.74 11.89
CA ALA A 342 23.39 14.12 12.93
C ALA A 342 23.61 13.35 14.24
N VAL A 343 23.97 12.08 14.18
CA VAL A 343 24.32 11.28 15.38
C VAL A 343 25.62 11.79 15.99
N LYS A 344 26.65 12.06 15.18
CA LYS A 344 27.92 12.57 15.65
C LYS A 344 27.79 13.94 16.32
N GLU A 345 26.91 14.80 15.81
CA GLU A 345 26.62 16.13 16.31
C GLU A 345 25.66 16.15 17.51
N GLY A 346 25.09 14.97 17.89
CA GLY A 346 24.15 14.85 18.99
C GLY A 346 22.73 15.34 18.67
N VAL A 347 22.43 15.64 17.41
CA VAL A 347 21.09 16.06 16.94
C VAL A 347 20.10 14.88 16.97
N LEU A 348 20.54 13.69 16.58
CA LEU A 348 19.80 12.44 16.69
C LEU A 348 20.59 11.49 17.62
N SER A 349 19.92 10.93 18.61
CA SER A 349 20.62 10.01 19.53
C SER A 349 20.84 8.63 18.89
N GLU A 350 21.99 8.00 19.19
CA GLU A 350 22.25 6.63 18.76
C GLU A 350 21.17 5.66 19.27
N LYS A 351 20.64 5.90 20.48
CA LYS A 351 19.55 5.09 21.06
C LYS A 351 18.27 5.14 20.22
N GLU A 352 17.94 6.27 19.62
CA GLU A 352 16.78 6.38 18.71
C GLU A 352 17.01 5.59 17.43
N VAL A 353 18.21 5.66 16.85
CA VAL A 353 18.58 4.83 15.69
C VAL A 353 18.50 3.34 16.03
N GLU A 354 18.99 2.96 17.19
CA GLU A 354 18.97 1.57 17.67
C GLU A 354 17.55 1.04 17.90
N ALA A 355 16.69 1.85 18.52
CA ALA A 355 15.29 1.48 18.76
C ALA A 355 14.53 1.26 17.43
N LYS A 356 14.71 2.18 16.46
CA LYS A 356 14.14 2.04 15.13
C LYS A 356 14.70 0.81 14.39
N CYS A 357 16.01 0.60 14.42
CA CYS A 357 16.65 -0.55 13.82
C CYS A 357 16.10 -1.88 14.39
N ARG A 358 15.98 -2.00 15.71
CA ARG A 358 15.41 -3.18 16.38
C ARG A 358 13.97 -3.43 15.96
N LYS A 359 13.16 -2.37 15.87
CA LYS A 359 11.77 -2.46 15.39
C LYS A 359 11.72 -2.99 13.96
N ILE A 360 12.54 -2.46 13.06
CA ILE A 360 12.63 -2.92 11.67
C ILE A 360 13.07 -4.39 11.59
N LEU A 361 14.04 -4.81 12.39
CA LEU A 361 14.47 -6.20 12.46
C LEU A 361 13.35 -7.12 12.97
N THR A 362 12.54 -6.67 13.94
CA THR A 362 11.34 -7.39 14.40
C THR A 362 10.38 -7.63 13.25
N TYR A 363 10.07 -6.60 12.46
CA TYR A 363 9.21 -6.75 11.28
C TYR A 363 9.82 -7.66 10.21
N LYS A 364 11.13 -7.59 9.99
CA LYS A 364 11.81 -8.55 9.10
C LYS A 364 11.64 -9.99 9.56
N TYR A 365 11.71 -10.24 10.86
CA TYR A 365 11.46 -11.56 11.40
C TYR A 365 10.02 -12.02 11.15
N LEU A 366 9.02 -11.18 11.49
CA LEU A 366 7.60 -11.46 11.31
C LEU A 366 7.24 -11.71 9.85
N LEU A 367 7.86 -10.97 8.92
CA LEU A 367 7.71 -11.14 7.47
C LEU A 367 8.45 -12.35 6.89
N GLY A 368 9.04 -13.21 7.75
CA GLY A 368 9.72 -14.42 7.32
C GLY A 368 11.14 -14.24 6.80
N LEU A 369 11.72 -13.03 6.91
CA LEU A 369 13.09 -12.75 6.46
C LEU A 369 14.18 -13.32 7.40
N ARG A 370 13.81 -14.13 8.38
CA ARG A 370 14.72 -14.80 9.32
C ARG A 370 15.41 -16.07 8.78
N GLN A 371 14.85 -16.63 7.72
CA GLN A 371 15.29 -17.93 7.17
C GLN A 371 16.32 -17.77 6.05
N PRO A 372 17.06 -18.85 5.70
CA PRO A 372 17.81 -18.89 4.45
C PRO A 372 16.92 -18.44 3.30
N ARG A 373 17.43 -17.58 2.46
CA ARG A 373 16.70 -16.92 1.40
C ARG A 373 16.63 -17.84 0.18
N PRO A 374 15.50 -18.52 -0.07
CA PRO A 374 15.37 -19.27 -1.30
C PRO A 374 15.48 -18.28 -2.47
N GLN A 375 16.21 -18.69 -3.50
CA GLN A 375 16.22 -17.92 -4.73
C GLN A 375 14.84 -18.02 -5.39
N LEU A 376 14.31 -16.89 -5.82
CA LEU A 376 13.09 -16.86 -6.62
C LEU A 376 13.37 -17.56 -7.96
N GLN A 377 12.47 -18.42 -8.36
CA GLN A 377 12.52 -19.06 -9.66
C GLN A 377 12.08 -18.05 -10.73
N VAL A 378 13.02 -17.57 -11.54
CA VAL A 378 12.74 -16.54 -12.56
C VAL A 378 11.96 -17.13 -13.74
N SER A 379 12.36 -18.32 -14.22
CA SER A 379 11.69 -18.98 -15.34
C SER A 379 10.22 -19.26 -15.01
N GLY A 380 9.32 -18.90 -15.92
CA GLY A 380 7.88 -19.09 -15.76
C GLY A 380 7.22 -18.16 -14.73
N MET A 381 7.87 -17.07 -14.34
CA MET A 381 7.34 -16.11 -13.35
C MET A 381 6.00 -15.54 -13.81
N SER A 382 5.93 -15.00 -15.00
CA SER A 382 4.69 -14.46 -15.57
C SER A 382 3.55 -15.50 -15.57
N TYR A 383 3.85 -16.76 -15.85
CA TYR A 383 2.83 -17.82 -15.82
C TYR A 383 2.29 -18.08 -14.40
N ARG A 384 3.16 -18.08 -13.38
CA ARG A 384 2.73 -18.26 -11.97
C ARG A 384 1.97 -17.06 -11.43
N ILE A 385 2.17 -15.88 -11.99
CA ILE A 385 1.40 -14.67 -11.66
C ILE A 385 0.03 -14.71 -12.35
N HIS A 386 -0.04 -15.06 -13.62
CA HIS A 386 -1.26 -15.10 -14.43
C HIS A 386 -2.03 -16.41 -14.30
N THR A 387 -2.54 -16.71 -13.11
CA THR A 387 -3.39 -17.91 -12.91
C THR A 387 -4.82 -17.69 -13.46
N ASP A 388 -5.54 -18.76 -13.69
CA ASP A 388 -6.94 -18.67 -14.11
C ASP A 388 -7.83 -18.14 -12.97
N GLU A 389 -7.46 -18.41 -11.71
CA GLU A 389 -8.10 -17.86 -10.53
C GLU A 389 -7.94 -16.33 -10.45
N ALA A 390 -6.73 -15.81 -10.75
CA ALA A 390 -6.49 -14.36 -10.83
C ALA A 390 -7.38 -13.70 -11.90
N LYS A 391 -7.47 -14.30 -13.10
CA LYS A 391 -8.33 -13.81 -14.19
C LYS A 391 -9.81 -13.85 -13.82
N ALA A 392 -10.25 -14.94 -13.20
CA ALA A 392 -11.62 -15.07 -12.71
C ALA A 392 -11.95 -14.02 -11.64
N LEU A 393 -11.02 -13.76 -10.72
CA LEU A 393 -11.18 -12.71 -9.70
C LEU A 393 -11.28 -11.31 -10.34
N VAL A 394 -10.41 -10.98 -11.30
CA VAL A 394 -10.50 -9.71 -12.04
C VAL A 394 -11.88 -9.55 -12.68
N THR A 395 -12.41 -10.61 -13.29
CA THR A 395 -13.76 -10.59 -13.89
C THR A 395 -14.85 -10.35 -12.84
N ARG A 396 -14.81 -11.06 -11.71
CA ARG A 396 -15.74 -10.87 -10.59
C ARG A 396 -15.71 -9.45 -10.02
N LEU A 397 -14.50 -8.90 -9.82
CA LEU A 397 -14.32 -7.53 -9.33
C LEU A 397 -14.91 -6.50 -10.30
N ARG A 398 -14.68 -6.65 -11.60
CA ARG A 398 -15.25 -5.77 -12.63
C ARG A 398 -16.76 -5.85 -12.66
N GLN A 399 -17.33 -7.07 -12.63
CA GLN A 399 -18.78 -7.28 -12.59
C GLN A 399 -19.40 -6.65 -11.35
N ALA A 400 -18.82 -6.87 -10.17
CA ALA A 400 -19.32 -6.34 -8.91
C ALA A 400 -19.20 -4.80 -8.80
N SER A 401 -18.27 -4.18 -9.55
CA SER A 401 -18.07 -2.72 -9.56
C SER A 401 -19.03 -1.99 -10.53
N ILE A 402 -19.81 -2.69 -11.35
CA ILE A 402 -20.75 -2.06 -12.26
C ILE A 402 -21.87 -1.38 -11.46
N THR A 403 -22.00 -0.07 -11.66
CA THR A 403 -22.97 0.77 -10.97
C THR A 403 -23.98 1.32 -11.96
N VAL A 404 -25.26 0.96 -11.77
CA VAL A 404 -26.37 1.48 -12.59
C VAL A 404 -26.87 2.78 -11.99
N LEU A 405 -26.57 3.90 -12.63
CA LEU A 405 -26.96 5.24 -12.17
C LEU A 405 -28.42 5.56 -12.43
N GLY A 406 -29.06 4.90 -13.39
CA GLY A 406 -30.49 5.06 -13.70
C GLY A 406 -30.97 3.96 -14.63
N ASN A 407 -32.17 3.48 -14.38
CA ASN A 407 -32.88 2.50 -15.22
C ASN A 407 -34.39 2.84 -15.23
N HIS A 408 -34.72 4.09 -15.58
CA HIS A 408 -36.07 4.64 -15.44
C HIS A 408 -37.15 3.92 -16.23
N PHE A 409 -36.78 3.23 -17.33
CA PHE A 409 -37.71 2.49 -18.17
C PHE A 409 -37.54 0.96 -18.07
N GLY A 410 -36.73 0.46 -17.11
CA GLY A 410 -36.50 -0.97 -16.97
C GLY A 410 -35.82 -1.62 -18.16
N ILE A 411 -34.98 -0.87 -18.90
CA ILE A 411 -34.30 -1.35 -20.12
C ILE A 411 -33.15 -2.33 -19.78
N LEU A 412 -32.59 -2.17 -18.58
CA LEU A 412 -31.52 -3.05 -18.11
C LEU A 412 -32.08 -4.18 -17.22
N PRO A 413 -31.61 -5.44 -17.35
CA PRO A 413 -30.66 -5.91 -18.37
C PRO A 413 -31.24 -5.84 -19.78
N LEU A 414 -30.39 -5.53 -20.78
CA LEU A 414 -30.80 -5.55 -22.18
C LEU A 414 -31.22 -6.96 -22.54
N THR A 415 -32.52 -7.18 -22.75
CA THR A 415 -33.03 -8.42 -23.28
C THR A 415 -33.23 -8.26 -24.79
N PRO A 416 -32.75 -9.20 -25.62
CA PRO A 416 -33.04 -9.16 -27.06
C PRO A 416 -34.55 -9.27 -27.27
N VAL A 417 -35.22 -8.14 -27.51
CA VAL A 417 -36.66 -8.11 -27.77
C VAL A 417 -36.86 -8.09 -29.27
N GLY A 418 -37.37 -9.19 -29.81
CA GLY A 418 -38.00 -9.23 -31.13
C GLY A 418 -37.18 -8.78 -32.34
N GLY A 419 -35.84 -8.85 -32.27
CA GLY A 419 -34.99 -8.44 -33.38
C GLY A 419 -34.84 -6.91 -33.59
N ALA A 420 -35.18 -6.12 -32.58
CA ALA A 420 -34.94 -4.66 -32.64
C ALA A 420 -33.46 -4.34 -32.81
N PRO A 421 -33.09 -3.49 -33.77
CA PRO A 421 -31.68 -3.11 -33.97
C PRO A 421 -31.17 -2.27 -32.79
N ILE A 422 -29.92 -2.54 -32.39
CA ILE A 422 -29.21 -1.74 -31.39
C ILE A 422 -28.21 -0.84 -32.14
N ALA A 423 -28.28 0.45 -31.87
CA ALA A 423 -27.27 1.42 -32.31
C ALA A 423 -26.36 1.80 -31.14
N LEU A 424 -25.04 1.81 -31.37
CA LEU A 424 -24.05 2.17 -30.37
C LEU A 424 -23.36 3.49 -30.80
N LEU A 425 -23.42 4.47 -29.93
CA LEU A 425 -22.67 5.72 -30.09
C LEU A 425 -21.47 5.75 -29.13
N SER A 426 -20.27 5.69 -29.69
CA SER A 426 -19.01 5.86 -28.94
C SER A 426 -18.58 7.33 -28.97
N ILE A 427 -18.36 7.93 -27.81
CA ILE A 427 -17.97 9.35 -27.69
C ILE A 427 -16.57 9.41 -27.09
N GLY A 428 -15.66 10.12 -27.77
CA GLY A 428 -14.31 10.42 -27.27
C GLY A 428 -13.22 9.42 -27.68
N GLU A 429 -13.55 8.23 -28.14
CA GLU A 429 -12.56 7.22 -28.59
C GLU A 429 -12.40 7.20 -30.10
N GLY A 430 -11.16 7.31 -30.57
CA GLY A 430 -10.85 7.30 -32.01
C GLY A 430 -10.77 5.90 -32.65
N LYS A 431 -10.83 4.83 -31.84
CA LYS A 431 -10.71 3.42 -32.30
C LYS A 431 -11.87 2.59 -31.76
N ASP A 432 -12.11 1.40 -32.34
CA ASP A 432 -13.04 0.44 -31.79
C ASP A 432 -12.55 0.02 -30.38
N SER A 433 -13.40 0.19 -29.39
CA SER A 433 -13.10 -0.25 -28.04
C SER A 433 -13.49 -1.72 -27.86
N VAL A 434 -12.85 -2.39 -26.90
CA VAL A 434 -13.22 -3.76 -26.51
C VAL A 434 -14.72 -3.82 -26.15
N PHE A 435 -15.30 -2.77 -25.59
CA PHE A 435 -16.73 -2.69 -25.31
C PHE A 435 -17.58 -2.77 -26.56
N VAL A 436 -17.22 -2.01 -27.62
CA VAL A 436 -17.91 -2.04 -28.93
C VAL A 436 -17.85 -3.43 -29.52
N ASP A 437 -16.69 -4.09 -29.50
CA ASP A 437 -16.49 -5.42 -30.05
C ASP A 437 -17.28 -6.49 -29.31
N GLU A 438 -17.32 -6.42 -27.98
CA GLU A 438 -18.11 -7.34 -27.15
C GLU A 438 -19.64 -7.12 -27.36
N MET A 439 -20.07 -5.85 -27.45
CA MET A 439 -21.48 -5.54 -27.74
C MET A 439 -21.91 -6.07 -29.12
N LYS A 440 -21.04 -5.97 -30.14
CA LYS A 440 -21.31 -6.56 -31.48
C LYS A 440 -21.49 -8.08 -31.42
N LYS A 441 -20.71 -8.77 -30.59
CA LYS A 441 -20.82 -10.23 -30.40
C LYS A 441 -22.13 -10.65 -29.72
N LEU A 442 -22.60 -9.81 -28.79
CA LEU A 442 -23.81 -10.07 -28.01
C LEU A 442 -25.10 -9.70 -28.74
N SER A 443 -25.02 -8.89 -29.81
CA SER A 443 -26.21 -8.48 -30.56
C SER A 443 -26.68 -9.58 -31.51
N PRO A 444 -27.96 -9.97 -31.46
CA PRO A 444 -28.54 -10.98 -32.36
C PRO A 444 -28.71 -10.46 -33.81
N VAL A 445 -28.56 -9.18 -34.03
CA VAL A 445 -28.65 -8.50 -35.32
C VAL A 445 -27.44 -7.63 -35.55
N PRO A 446 -27.07 -7.29 -36.82
CA PRO A 446 -25.97 -6.36 -37.08
C PRO A 446 -26.15 -5.04 -36.32
N MET A 447 -25.12 -4.63 -35.60
CA MET A 447 -25.14 -3.40 -34.80
C MET A 447 -24.49 -2.27 -35.57
N GLU A 448 -25.18 -1.15 -35.69
CA GLU A 448 -24.59 0.08 -36.21
C GLU A 448 -23.81 0.81 -35.13
N CYS A 449 -22.56 1.12 -35.41
CA CYS A 449 -21.67 1.83 -34.48
C CYS A 449 -21.30 3.19 -35.05
N PHE A 450 -21.70 4.22 -34.32
CA PHE A 450 -21.37 5.61 -34.60
C PHE A 450 -20.27 6.09 -33.68
N ARG A 451 -19.40 6.96 -34.19
CA ARG A 451 -18.32 7.57 -33.40
C ARG A 451 -18.42 9.07 -33.43
N LEU A 452 -18.28 9.66 -32.26
CA LEU A 452 -18.13 11.09 -32.10
C LEU A 452 -16.76 11.36 -31.45
N THR A 453 -15.79 11.75 -32.27
CA THR A 453 -14.46 12.16 -31.82
C THR A 453 -14.40 13.66 -31.65
N ARG A 454 -13.64 14.15 -30.66
CA ARG A 454 -13.24 15.55 -30.63
C ARG A 454 -12.22 15.77 -31.74
N GLU A 455 -12.56 16.51 -32.76
CA GLU A 455 -11.55 17.14 -33.61
C GLU A 455 -10.83 18.18 -32.74
N MET A 456 -9.52 17.98 -32.57
CA MET A 456 -8.65 18.96 -31.89
C MET A 456 -8.34 20.12 -32.82
#